data_d0201230187186681b6bf0deea22190c
#
_entry.id   d0201230187186681b6bf0deea22190c
#
_cell.length_a   1.000
_cell.length_b   1.000
_cell.length_c   1.000
_cell.angle_alpha   90.00
_cell.angle_beta   90.00
_cell.angle_gamma   90.00
#
_symmetry.space_group_name_H-M   'P 1'
#
loop_
_entity.id
_entity.type
_entity.pdbx_description
1 polymer ?
#
loop_
_entity_poly.entity_id
_entity_poly.type
_entity_poly.pdbx_seq_one_letter_code
_entity_poly.pdbx_strand_id
1 'polypeptide(L)'
;ELDELVNDINVTPAARGRIAKGAALALRMREALYYGDYATAKDRAEKIIALNQYELDPDYANLFNVAGQDSKEIILAVQAVENDYYNDVIGRMYNNADGGWSSIVPSYGLIDTYEMANGLTKDEPGSGYDPTHPFNNRDPRMAMTVIYPGCDYINGNGKEAIFNTLDKTINGATNANYYLAANNSSKTGLTWGKYLAPMNQYPDIWNT
;
A
#
# COMPACT_ATOMS: atom_id res chain seq x y z
N GLU A 1 14.37 12.35 -24.27
CA GLU A 1 13.53 11.15 -24.57
C GLU A 1 12.12 11.26 -23.96
N LEU A 2 11.98 11.35 -22.58
CA LEU A 2 10.63 11.45 -21.97
C LEU A 2 9.85 12.70 -22.41
N ASP A 3 10.52 13.84 -22.54
CA ASP A 3 9.90 15.09 -22.99
C ASP A 3 9.52 15.04 -24.48
N GLU A 4 10.23 14.29 -25.30
CA GLU A 4 9.88 14.01 -26.70
C GLU A 4 8.67 13.08 -26.74
N LEU A 5 8.68 11.99 -25.97
CA LEU A 5 7.56 11.05 -25.88
C LEU A 5 6.25 11.73 -25.52
N VAL A 6 6.26 12.70 -24.60
CA VAL A 6 5.06 13.45 -24.19
C VAL A 6 4.38 14.16 -25.38
N ASN A 7 5.14 14.57 -26.39
CA ASN A 7 4.59 15.24 -27.57
C ASN A 7 3.95 14.25 -28.55
N ASP A 8 4.47 13.04 -28.64
CA ASP A 8 4.11 12.07 -29.67
C ASP A 8 3.05 11.05 -29.20
N ILE A 9 2.82 10.94 -27.88
CA ILE A 9 1.93 9.93 -27.31
C ILE A 9 0.51 10.49 -27.07
N ASN A 10 -0.50 9.65 -27.27
CA ASN A 10 -1.90 10.00 -27.06
C ASN A 10 -2.23 10.30 -25.60
N VAL A 11 -3.23 11.16 -25.37
CA VAL A 11 -3.75 11.49 -24.04
C VAL A 11 -4.38 10.28 -23.38
N THR A 12 -5.19 9.53 -24.13
CA THR A 12 -5.83 8.29 -23.68
C THR A 12 -5.02 7.09 -24.15
N PRO A 13 -4.89 6.03 -23.32
CA PRO A 13 -4.20 4.82 -23.73
C PRO A 13 -4.99 4.10 -24.85
N ALA A 14 -4.28 3.47 -25.78
CA ALA A 14 -4.89 2.67 -26.84
C ALA A 14 -5.62 1.42 -26.31
N ALA A 15 -5.18 0.91 -25.17
CA ALA A 15 -5.80 -0.18 -24.41
C ALA A 15 -5.35 -0.11 -22.95
N ARG A 16 -6.07 -0.80 -22.04
CA ARG A 16 -5.69 -0.92 -20.64
C ARG A 16 -4.25 -1.45 -20.53
N GLY A 17 -3.46 -0.89 -19.61
CA GLY A 17 -2.05 -1.23 -19.40
C GLY A 17 -1.08 -0.63 -20.42
N ARG A 18 -1.56 0.08 -21.46
CA ARG A 18 -0.70 0.81 -22.38
C ARG A 18 -0.32 2.18 -21.85
N ILE A 19 0.88 2.61 -22.21
CA ILE A 19 1.40 3.92 -21.83
C ILE A 19 0.60 5.01 -22.56
N ALA A 20 0.24 6.05 -21.80
CA ALA A 20 -0.38 7.26 -22.33
C ALA A 20 0.38 8.50 -21.84
N LYS A 21 0.01 9.68 -22.33
CA LYS A 21 0.68 10.95 -22.01
C LYS A 21 0.86 11.19 -20.51
N GLY A 22 -0.16 10.87 -19.68
CA GLY A 22 -0.08 11.00 -18.23
C GLY A 22 1.02 10.15 -17.61
N ALA A 23 1.25 8.94 -18.11
CA ALA A 23 2.30 8.06 -17.61
C ALA A 23 3.70 8.62 -17.91
N ALA A 24 3.92 9.13 -19.12
CA ALA A 24 5.19 9.76 -19.50
C ALA A 24 5.47 11.03 -18.66
N LEU A 25 4.45 11.87 -18.47
CA LEU A 25 4.52 13.04 -17.59
C LEU A 25 4.82 12.67 -16.13
N ALA A 26 4.14 11.65 -15.59
CA ALA A 26 4.32 11.20 -14.23
C ALA A 26 5.72 10.62 -13.99
N LEU A 27 6.26 9.87 -14.93
CA LEU A 27 7.62 9.34 -14.83
C LEU A 27 8.66 10.47 -14.86
N ARG A 28 8.49 11.45 -15.77
CA ARG A 28 9.37 12.62 -15.85
C ARG A 28 9.29 13.50 -14.59
N MET A 29 8.09 13.65 -14.01
CA MET A 29 7.89 14.34 -12.74
C MET A 29 8.67 13.66 -11.60
N ARG A 30 8.56 12.34 -11.47
CA ARG A 30 9.27 11.57 -10.44
C ARG A 30 10.79 11.63 -10.60
N GLU A 31 11.27 11.54 -11.83
CA GLU A 31 12.70 11.72 -12.13
C GLU A 31 13.18 13.12 -11.70
N ALA A 32 12.44 14.16 -12.06
CA ALA A 32 12.77 15.53 -11.67
C ALA A 32 12.80 15.73 -10.15
N LEU A 33 11.84 15.15 -9.42
CA LEU A 33 11.84 15.15 -7.95
C LEU A 33 13.08 14.48 -7.37
N TYR A 34 13.46 13.33 -7.93
CA TYR A 34 14.66 12.59 -7.48
C TYR A 34 15.95 13.41 -7.61
N TYR A 35 16.07 14.22 -8.67
CA TYR A 35 17.22 15.08 -8.91
C TYR A 35 17.09 16.49 -8.30
N GLY A 36 16.01 16.79 -7.60
CA GLY A 36 15.77 18.10 -6.98
C GLY A 36 15.37 19.20 -7.97
N ASP A 37 15.01 18.86 -9.21
CA ASP A 37 14.46 19.80 -10.20
C ASP A 37 12.97 20.03 -9.94
N TYR A 38 12.68 20.78 -8.90
CA TYR A 38 11.30 21.07 -8.47
C TYR A 38 10.50 21.88 -9.49
N ALA A 39 11.19 22.69 -10.31
CA ALA A 39 10.52 23.49 -11.35
C ALA A 39 9.92 22.57 -12.43
N THR A 40 10.71 21.63 -12.94
CA THR A 40 10.24 20.63 -13.90
C THR A 40 9.20 19.72 -13.26
N ALA A 41 9.40 19.27 -12.01
CA ALA A 41 8.43 18.42 -11.33
C ALA A 41 7.06 19.08 -11.22
N LYS A 42 7.02 20.36 -10.83
CA LYS A 42 5.79 21.16 -10.77
C LYS A 42 5.12 21.29 -12.15
N ASP A 43 5.87 21.69 -13.19
CA ASP A 43 5.34 21.83 -14.53
C ASP A 43 4.69 20.53 -15.06
N ARG A 44 5.35 19.38 -14.80
CA ARG A 44 4.79 18.08 -15.23
C ARG A 44 3.55 17.68 -14.44
N ALA A 45 3.51 17.97 -13.13
CA ALA A 45 2.30 17.76 -12.33
C ALA A 45 1.12 18.60 -12.81
N GLU A 46 1.33 19.90 -13.08
CA GLU A 46 0.32 20.79 -13.60
C GLU A 46 -0.20 20.32 -14.98
N LYS A 47 0.67 19.80 -15.84
CA LYS A 47 0.28 19.21 -17.13
C LYS A 47 -0.54 17.94 -16.97
N ILE A 48 -0.27 17.08 -15.98
CA ILE A 48 -1.09 15.90 -15.67
C ILE A 48 -2.49 16.33 -15.26
N ILE A 49 -2.60 17.31 -14.36
CA ILE A 49 -3.89 17.86 -13.92
C ILE A 49 -4.67 18.45 -15.09
N ALA A 50 -4.01 19.19 -15.98
CA ALA A 50 -4.62 19.81 -17.16
C ALA A 50 -5.13 18.80 -18.21
N LEU A 51 -4.70 17.53 -18.16
CA LEU A 51 -5.26 16.49 -19.02
C LEU A 51 -6.72 16.18 -18.72
N ASN A 52 -7.20 16.47 -17.50
CA ASN A 52 -8.55 16.13 -17.01
C ASN A 52 -8.94 14.65 -17.23
N GLN A 53 -7.96 13.74 -17.11
CA GLN A 53 -8.15 12.30 -17.28
C GLN A 53 -8.18 11.56 -15.95
N TYR A 54 -7.64 12.16 -14.89
CA TYR A 54 -7.41 11.55 -13.60
C TYR A 54 -8.15 12.30 -12.51
N GLU A 55 -8.64 11.55 -11.52
CA GLU A 55 -9.33 12.09 -10.34
C GLU A 55 -8.85 11.31 -9.12
N LEU A 56 -8.75 11.95 -7.96
CA LEU A 56 -8.44 11.24 -6.72
C LEU A 56 -9.59 10.30 -6.37
N ASP A 57 -9.26 9.06 -5.98
CA ASP A 57 -10.26 8.09 -5.53
C ASP A 57 -10.83 8.54 -4.18
N PRO A 58 -12.16 8.55 -4.00
CA PRO A 58 -12.77 8.92 -2.73
C PRO A 58 -12.51 7.92 -1.60
N ASP A 59 -12.12 6.68 -1.93
CA ASP A 59 -11.82 5.62 -0.97
C ASP A 59 -10.36 5.15 -1.09
N TYR A 60 -9.51 5.72 -0.23
CA TYR A 60 -8.09 5.38 -0.19
C TYR A 60 -7.83 3.89 0.06
N ALA A 61 -8.64 3.22 0.87
CA ALA A 61 -8.43 1.80 1.18
C ALA A 61 -8.77 0.92 -0.04
N ASN A 62 -9.86 1.23 -0.74
CA ASN A 62 -10.29 0.49 -1.92
C ASN A 62 -9.38 0.69 -3.13
N LEU A 63 -8.71 1.84 -3.24
CA LEU A 63 -7.81 2.13 -4.37
C LEU A 63 -6.73 1.05 -4.57
N PHE A 64 -6.27 0.42 -3.49
CA PHE A 64 -5.15 -0.53 -3.51
C PHE A 64 -5.57 -2.01 -3.46
N ASN A 65 -6.84 -2.30 -3.67
CA ASN A 65 -7.35 -3.67 -3.74
C ASN A 65 -8.02 -3.95 -5.10
N VAL A 66 -8.61 -5.14 -5.24
CA VAL A 66 -9.26 -5.56 -6.49
C VAL A 66 -10.37 -4.59 -6.92
N ALA A 67 -11.12 -4.01 -5.98
CA ALA A 67 -12.20 -3.07 -6.29
C ALA A 67 -11.68 -1.76 -6.91
N GLY A 68 -10.47 -1.35 -6.58
CA GLY A 68 -9.84 -0.11 -7.08
C GLY A 68 -9.17 -0.22 -8.46
N GLN A 69 -9.17 -1.40 -9.08
CA GLN A 69 -8.43 -1.61 -10.35
C GLN A 69 -8.84 -0.68 -11.49
N ASP A 70 -10.07 -0.19 -11.49
CA ASP A 70 -10.61 0.70 -12.51
C ASP A 70 -10.69 2.17 -12.06
N SER A 71 -10.07 2.50 -10.91
CA SER A 71 -10.04 3.86 -10.40
C SER A 71 -9.39 4.83 -11.39
N LYS A 72 -9.97 6.01 -11.52
CA LYS A 72 -9.42 7.11 -12.32
C LYS A 72 -8.13 7.71 -11.75
N GLU A 73 -7.76 7.37 -10.50
CA GLU A 73 -6.49 7.79 -9.91
C GLU A 73 -5.30 7.03 -10.53
N ILE A 74 -5.53 5.84 -11.09
CA ILE A 74 -4.48 5.00 -11.67
C ILE A 74 -4.02 5.60 -13.01
N ILE A 75 -2.79 6.11 -13.04
CA ILE A 75 -2.17 6.64 -14.26
C ILE A 75 -1.62 5.52 -15.14
N LEU A 76 -0.97 4.53 -14.53
CA LEU A 76 -0.44 3.35 -15.20
C LEU A 76 -0.29 2.21 -14.20
N ALA A 77 -0.76 1.03 -14.58
CA ALA A 77 -0.55 -0.19 -13.81
C ALA A 77 -0.01 -1.30 -14.70
N VAL A 78 0.96 -2.05 -14.19
CA VAL A 78 1.39 -3.31 -14.80
C VAL A 78 0.29 -4.33 -14.53
N GLN A 79 -0.19 -4.96 -15.61
CA GLN A 79 -1.25 -5.95 -15.52
C GLN A 79 -0.64 -7.33 -15.25
N ALA A 80 -1.10 -7.99 -14.19
CA ALA A 80 -0.84 -9.40 -13.96
C ALA A 80 -1.98 -10.25 -14.54
N VAL A 81 -1.69 -11.48 -14.89
CA VAL A 81 -2.65 -12.46 -15.43
C VAL A 81 -2.45 -13.77 -14.69
N GLU A 82 -3.52 -14.26 -14.08
CA GLU A 82 -3.53 -15.51 -13.35
C GLU A 82 -2.98 -16.68 -14.21
N ASN A 83 -2.08 -17.47 -13.62
CA ASN A 83 -1.44 -18.63 -14.23
C ASN A 83 -0.57 -18.38 -15.48
N ASP A 84 -0.41 -17.11 -15.91
CA ASP A 84 0.43 -16.77 -17.05
C ASP A 84 1.50 -15.74 -16.64
N TYR A 85 1.10 -14.53 -16.35
CA TYR A 85 1.97 -13.48 -15.82
C TYR A 85 1.48 -13.07 -14.42
N TYR A 86 1.75 -13.90 -13.44
CA TYR A 86 1.26 -13.76 -12.07
C TYR A 86 2.24 -13.03 -11.16
N ASN A 87 1.75 -12.63 -9.99
CA ASN A 87 2.49 -11.94 -8.96
C ASN A 87 2.46 -12.73 -7.66
N ASP A 88 3.59 -13.35 -7.27
CA ASP A 88 3.72 -14.10 -6.02
C ASP A 88 3.96 -13.21 -4.78
N VAL A 89 4.08 -11.90 -4.97
CA VAL A 89 4.35 -10.94 -3.87
C VAL A 89 3.20 -10.94 -2.86
N ILE A 90 1.98 -11.17 -3.30
CA ILE A 90 0.79 -11.20 -2.44
C ILE A 90 0.97 -12.23 -1.31
N GLY A 91 1.30 -13.49 -1.63
CA GLY A 91 1.54 -14.54 -0.64
C GLY A 91 2.71 -14.24 0.31
N ARG A 92 3.73 -13.49 -0.16
CA ARG A 92 4.86 -13.06 0.68
C ARG A 92 4.51 -11.94 1.64
N MET A 93 3.49 -11.14 1.33
CA MET A 93 3.03 -10.02 2.14
C MET A 93 2.02 -10.43 3.22
N TYR A 94 1.16 -11.44 2.95
CA TYR A 94 0.20 -11.92 3.92
C TYR A 94 0.87 -12.47 5.19
N ASN A 95 0.17 -12.32 6.31
CA ASN A 95 0.59 -12.88 7.59
C ASN A 95 0.45 -14.41 7.61
N ASN A 96 1.18 -15.06 8.52
CA ASN A 96 1.27 -16.52 8.57
C ASN A 96 -0.07 -17.20 8.96
N ALA A 97 -0.84 -16.62 9.88
CA ALA A 97 -2.13 -17.19 10.27
C ALA A 97 -3.13 -17.22 9.12
N ASP A 98 -2.99 -16.31 8.16
CA ASP A 98 -3.81 -16.24 6.96
C ASP A 98 -3.18 -16.96 5.76
N GLY A 99 -2.14 -17.79 5.97
CA GLY A 99 -1.52 -18.64 4.95
C GLY A 99 -0.38 -18.00 4.16
N GLY A 100 0.02 -16.77 4.50
CA GLY A 100 1.16 -16.09 3.89
C GLY A 100 2.49 -16.37 4.60
N TRP A 101 3.54 -15.73 4.13
CA TRP A 101 4.90 -15.95 4.64
C TRP A 101 5.47 -14.80 5.47
N SER A 102 4.78 -13.68 5.61
CA SER A 102 5.30 -12.48 6.30
C SER A 102 6.74 -12.12 5.91
N SER A 103 7.12 -12.36 4.64
CA SER A 103 8.49 -12.12 4.16
C SER A 103 8.73 -10.65 3.82
N ILE A 104 7.67 -9.94 3.48
CA ILE A 104 7.69 -8.51 3.15
C ILE A 104 6.73 -7.84 4.12
N VAL A 105 7.26 -7.14 5.10
CA VAL A 105 6.47 -6.53 6.19
C VAL A 105 6.83 -5.06 6.37
N PRO A 106 5.90 -4.24 6.89
CA PRO A 106 6.19 -2.85 7.23
C PRO A 106 7.26 -2.74 8.30
N SER A 107 8.07 -1.69 8.23
CA SER A 107 9.01 -1.32 9.27
C SER A 107 8.41 -0.28 10.21
N TYR A 108 8.94 -0.16 11.44
CA TYR A 108 8.59 0.95 12.32
C TYR A 108 9.02 2.30 11.75
N GLY A 109 10.08 2.35 10.93
CA GLY A 109 10.44 3.56 10.20
C GLY A 109 9.32 4.09 9.31
N LEU A 110 8.54 3.20 8.67
CA LEU A 110 7.34 3.62 7.94
C LEU A 110 6.27 4.19 8.89
N ILE A 111 6.01 3.52 10.03
CA ILE A 111 5.06 4.03 11.02
C ILE A 111 5.45 5.42 11.51
N ASP A 112 6.73 5.63 11.75
CA ASP A 112 7.26 6.90 12.25
C ASP A 112 7.12 8.07 11.25
N THR A 113 6.99 7.79 9.96
CA THR A 113 6.77 8.83 8.94
C THR A 113 5.34 9.37 8.90
N TYR A 114 4.36 8.64 9.46
CA TYR A 114 3.00 9.16 9.56
C TYR A 114 2.90 10.23 10.62
N GLU A 115 2.17 11.29 10.32
CA GLU A 115 1.83 12.35 11.26
C GLU A 115 0.79 11.87 12.29
N MET A 116 0.60 12.67 13.32
CA MET A 116 -0.54 12.55 14.22
C MET A 116 -1.79 13.10 13.53
N ALA A 117 -2.97 12.76 14.04
CA ALA A 117 -4.24 13.24 13.48
C ALA A 117 -4.40 14.77 13.46
N ASN A 118 -3.59 15.49 14.24
CA ASN A 118 -3.53 16.94 14.24
C ASN A 118 -2.53 17.53 13.23
N GLY A 119 -1.89 16.71 12.40
CA GLY A 119 -0.95 17.12 11.36
C GLY A 119 0.48 17.41 11.85
N LEU A 120 0.79 17.16 13.13
CA LEU A 120 2.14 17.29 13.66
C LEU A 120 2.88 15.96 13.53
N THR A 121 4.20 16.02 13.36
CA THR A 121 5.03 14.81 13.47
C THR A 121 5.04 14.33 14.92
N LYS A 122 5.31 13.04 15.15
CA LYS A 122 5.31 12.46 16.50
C LYS A 122 6.27 13.16 17.48
N ASP A 123 7.32 13.76 16.97
CA ASP A 123 8.39 14.39 17.77
C ASP A 123 8.18 15.90 18.01
N GLU A 124 7.16 16.49 17.39
CA GLU A 124 6.86 17.93 17.59
C GLU A 124 6.13 18.19 18.90
N PRO A 125 6.46 19.32 19.58
CA PRO A 125 5.75 19.75 20.78
C PRO A 125 4.23 19.92 20.50
N GLY A 126 3.40 19.31 21.34
CA GLY A 126 1.94 19.36 21.16
C GLY A 126 1.37 18.29 20.24
N SER A 127 2.18 17.38 19.72
CA SER A 127 1.73 16.27 18.87
C SER A 127 0.74 15.33 19.59
N GLY A 128 0.89 15.17 20.91
CA GLY A 128 0.10 14.23 21.69
C GLY A 128 0.50 12.77 21.50
N TYR A 129 1.69 12.51 20.95
CA TYR A 129 2.21 11.17 20.77
C TYR A 129 2.45 10.48 22.12
N ASP A 130 1.94 9.25 22.26
CA ASP A 130 2.17 8.39 23.40
C ASP A 130 3.00 7.17 22.97
N PRO A 131 4.26 7.02 23.42
CA PRO A 131 5.11 5.89 23.05
C PRO A 131 4.61 4.54 23.61
N THR A 132 3.70 4.53 24.59
CA THR A 132 3.08 3.31 25.12
C THR A 132 1.89 2.87 24.25
N HIS A 133 1.34 3.77 23.44
CA HIS A 133 0.26 3.52 22.49
C HIS A 133 0.62 4.11 21.11
N PRO A 134 1.67 3.62 20.44
CA PRO A 134 2.30 4.28 19.30
C PRO A 134 1.41 4.39 18.04
N PHE A 135 0.33 3.66 18.01
CA PHE A 135 -0.61 3.61 16.88
C PHE A 135 -1.84 4.50 17.08
N ASN A 136 -2.03 5.07 18.29
CA ASN A 136 -3.20 5.89 18.58
C ASN A 136 -3.06 7.31 18.01
N ASN A 137 -4.20 7.90 17.62
CA ASN A 137 -4.28 9.29 17.14
C ASN A 137 -3.34 9.62 15.97
N ARG A 138 -3.07 8.65 15.11
CA ARG A 138 -2.24 8.82 13.90
C ARG A 138 -3.09 9.22 12.71
N ASP A 139 -2.42 9.70 11.67
CA ASP A 139 -3.04 9.88 10.35
C ASP A 139 -3.85 8.61 9.98
N PRO A 140 -5.14 8.73 9.62
CA PRO A 140 -5.99 7.57 9.33
C PRO A 140 -5.43 6.67 8.21
N ARG A 141 -4.64 7.22 7.28
CA ARG A 141 -3.99 6.43 6.23
C ARG A 141 -3.01 5.39 6.77
N MET A 142 -2.45 5.61 7.98
CA MET A 142 -1.60 4.61 8.64
C MET A 142 -2.36 3.30 8.87
N ALA A 143 -3.53 3.37 9.49
CA ALA A 143 -4.36 2.19 9.77
C ALA A 143 -4.91 1.52 8.48
N MET A 144 -5.08 2.29 7.40
CA MET A 144 -5.44 1.75 6.08
C MET A 144 -4.26 1.07 5.37
N THR A 145 -3.04 1.40 5.78
CA THR A 145 -1.80 0.88 5.15
C THR A 145 -1.22 -0.30 5.91
N VAL A 146 -1.24 -0.24 7.25
CA VAL A 146 -0.55 -1.19 8.13
C VAL A 146 -1.52 -1.77 9.14
N ILE A 147 -1.53 -3.08 9.25
CA ILE A 147 -2.18 -3.84 10.30
C ILE A 147 -1.16 -4.05 11.43
N TYR A 148 -1.52 -3.67 12.65
CA TYR A 148 -0.65 -3.66 13.83
C TYR A 148 -1.29 -4.40 15.02
N PRO A 149 -0.52 -4.84 15.99
CA PRO A 149 -1.05 -5.57 17.16
C PRO A 149 -2.15 -4.79 17.88
N GLY A 150 -3.30 -5.43 18.06
CA GLY A 150 -4.46 -4.88 18.75
C GLY A 150 -5.48 -4.18 17.83
N CYS A 151 -5.21 -4.01 16.53
CA CYS A 151 -6.20 -3.46 15.62
C CYS A 151 -7.16 -4.54 15.10
N ASP A 152 -8.37 -4.11 14.72
CA ASP A 152 -9.30 -4.93 13.98
C ASP A 152 -8.82 -5.10 12.54
N TYR A 153 -9.01 -6.28 11.97
CA TYR A 153 -8.74 -6.57 10.57
C TYR A 153 -9.64 -7.70 10.05
N ILE A 154 -9.74 -7.82 8.74
CA ILE A 154 -10.43 -8.95 8.11
C ILE A 154 -9.40 -10.04 7.82
N ASN A 155 -9.56 -11.20 8.45
CA ASN A 155 -8.65 -12.33 8.30
C ASN A 155 -8.83 -13.07 6.95
N GLY A 156 -7.97 -14.04 6.67
CA GLY A 156 -7.99 -14.83 5.45
C GLY A 156 -9.29 -15.57 5.14
N ASN A 157 -10.15 -15.75 6.14
CA ASN A 157 -11.49 -16.34 5.97
C ASN A 157 -12.59 -15.29 5.76
N GLY A 158 -12.23 -14.02 5.59
CA GLY A 158 -13.17 -12.91 5.42
C GLY A 158 -13.94 -12.54 6.70
N LYS A 159 -13.40 -12.87 7.89
CA LYS A 159 -14.02 -12.58 9.18
C LYS A 159 -13.25 -11.51 9.95
N GLU A 160 -13.99 -10.69 10.68
CA GLU A 160 -13.41 -9.76 11.64
C GLU A 160 -12.60 -10.50 12.70
N ALA A 161 -11.43 -10.00 13.01
CA ALA A 161 -10.51 -10.52 14.00
C ALA A 161 -9.62 -9.40 14.55
N ILE A 162 -9.04 -9.61 15.75
CA ILE A 162 -8.00 -8.72 16.29
C ILE A 162 -6.64 -9.29 15.88
N PHE A 163 -5.83 -8.46 15.24
CA PHE A 163 -4.47 -8.84 14.88
C PHE A 163 -3.59 -8.93 16.12
N ASN A 164 -2.93 -10.07 16.32
CA ASN A 164 -2.11 -10.31 17.51
C ASN A 164 -0.79 -10.98 17.11
N THR A 165 0.31 -10.30 17.36
CA THR A 165 1.67 -10.83 17.17
C THR A 165 2.47 -10.87 18.49
N LEU A 166 1.89 -10.44 19.61
CA LEU A 166 2.57 -10.32 20.90
C LEU A 166 2.43 -11.56 21.76
N ASP A 167 1.28 -12.24 21.69
CA ASP A 167 1.01 -13.41 22.50
C ASP A 167 1.45 -14.69 21.79
N LYS A 168 2.16 -15.56 22.52
CA LYS A 168 2.61 -16.86 22.00
C LYS A 168 1.45 -17.82 21.73
N THR A 169 0.37 -17.69 22.48
CA THR A 169 -0.83 -18.53 22.35
C THR A 169 -2.08 -17.66 22.37
N ILE A 170 -3.08 -18.04 21.60
CA ILE A 170 -4.41 -17.43 21.58
C ILE A 170 -5.43 -18.55 21.82
N ASN A 171 -6.28 -18.39 22.85
CA ASN A 171 -7.29 -19.41 23.23
C ASN A 171 -6.70 -20.82 23.41
N GLY A 172 -5.48 -20.92 23.95
CA GLY A 172 -4.79 -22.19 24.18
C GLY A 172 -4.10 -22.80 22.95
N ALA A 173 -4.26 -22.24 21.77
CA ALA A 173 -3.58 -22.67 20.56
C ALA A 173 -2.34 -21.82 20.27
N THR A 174 -1.36 -22.40 19.57
CA THR A 174 -0.16 -21.66 19.13
C THR A 174 -0.57 -20.56 18.17
N ASN A 175 -0.09 -19.33 18.43
CA ASN A 175 -0.28 -18.19 17.54
C ASN A 175 0.74 -18.23 16.41
N ALA A 176 0.28 -18.49 15.20
CA ALA A 176 1.13 -18.52 14.01
C ALA A 176 1.75 -17.15 13.66
N ASN A 177 1.13 -16.06 14.11
CA ASN A 177 1.62 -14.69 13.89
C ASN A 177 2.56 -14.21 15.01
N TYR A 178 2.83 -15.02 16.05
CA TYR A 178 3.71 -14.59 17.13
C TYR A 178 5.08 -14.16 16.58
N TYR A 179 5.51 -12.92 16.88
CA TYR A 179 6.67 -12.30 16.25
C TYR A 179 8.01 -13.03 16.47
N LEU A 180 8.11 -13.84 17.54
CA LEU A 180 9.26 -14.72 17.83
C LEU A 180 9.08 -16.16 17.33
N ALA A 181 8.00 -16.47 16.59
CA ALA A 181 7.85 -17.79 16.00
C ALA A 181 9.00 -18.07 14.99
N ALA A 182 9.34 -19.33 14.82
CA ALA A 182 10.53 -19.74 14.05
C ALA A 182 10.41 -19.37 12.57
N ASN A 183 9.24 -19.58 11.98
CA ASN A 183 9.02 -19.45 10.54
C ASN A 183 7.85 -18.50 10.22
N ASN A 184 7.98 -17.80 9.11
CA ASN A 184 6.89 -17.04 8.46
C ASN A 184 6.18 -16.02 9.38
N SER A 185 6.80 -15.60 10.48
CA SER A 185 6.24 -14.56 11.35
C SER A 185 6.86 -13.20 11.08
N SER A 186 6.05 -12.16 11.11
CA SER A 186 6.53 -10.80 11.00
C SER A 186 7.48 -10.46 12.14
N LYS A 187 8.73 -10.14 11.84
CA LYS A 187 9.74 -9.77 12.86
C LYS A 187 9.56 -8.35 13.37
N THR A 188 8.80 -7.54 12.67
CA THR A 188 8.37 -6.22 13.16
C THR A 188 7.06 -6.28 13.95
N GLY A 189 6.36 -7.40 13.92
CA GLY A 189 5.02 -7.52 14.50
C GLY A 189 3.93 -6.84 13.67
N LEU A 190 4.27 -6.25 12.52
CA LEU A 190 3.36 -5.54 11.62
C LEU A 190 3.07 -6.37 10.37
N THR A 191 1.94 -6.14 9.72
CA THR A 191 1.65 -6.68 8.39
C THR A 191 0.97 -5.63 7.52
N TRP A 192 0.85 -5.91 6.21
CA TRP A 192 0.24 -4.97 5.28
C TRP A 192 -1.29 -5.05 5.31
N GLY A 193 -1.94 -3.87 5.31
CA GLY A 193 -3.34 -3.71 4.93
C GLY A 193 -3.47 -3.23 3.49
N LYS A 194 -2.57 -2.32 3.09
CA LYS A 194 -2.52 -1.79 1.73
C LYS A 194 -2.03 -2.87 0.74
N TYR A 195 -2.63 -2.93 -0.44
CA TYR A 195 -2.40 -3.93 -1.50
C TYR A 195 -2.87 -5.35 -1.17
N LEU A 196 -3.50 -5.58 -0.03
CA LEU A 196 -4.03 -6.88 0.34
C LEU A 196 -5.54 -6.78 0.55
N ALA A 197 -6.30 -7.39 -0.34
CA ALA A 197 -7.71 -7.68 -0.07
C ALA A 197 -7.81 -8.90 0.88
N PRO A 198 -8.95 -9.14 1.54
CA PRO A 198 -9.18 -10.39 2.25
C PRO A 198 -8.83 -11.59 1.35
N MET A 199 -8.11 -12.56 1.91
CA MET A 199 -7.51 -13.67 1.13
C MET A 199 -8.54 -14.46 0.32
N ASN A 200 -9.78 -14.58 0.82
CA ASN A 200 -10.86 -15.25 0.12
C ASN A 200 -11.33 -14.54 -1.16
N GLN A 201 -10.83 -13.34 -1.45
CA GLN A 201 -11.06 -12.64 -2.71
C GLN A 201 -10.05 -13.02 -3.81
N TYR A 202 -9.00 -13.76 -3.47
CA TYR A 202 -8.04 -14.27 -4.42
C TYR A 202 -8.24 -15.78 -4.65
N PRO A 203 -8.26 -16.25 -5.89
CA PRO A 203 -8.32 -17.68 -6.19
C PRO A 203 -7.08 -18.42 -5.65
N ASP A 204 -5.92 -17.81 -5.81
CA ASP A 204 -4.63 -18.32 -5.33
C ASP A 204 -3.69 -17.13 -5.09
N ILE A 205 -3.28 -16.90 -3.84
CA ILE A 205 -2.38 -15.81 -3.48
C ILE A 205 -0.94 -15.98 -3.99
N TRP A 206 -0.62 -17.12 -4.56
CA TRP A 206 0.70 -17.42 -5.11
C TRP A 206 0.76 -17.30 -6.62
N ASN A 207 -0.39 -17.23 -7.31
CA ASN A 207 -0.53 -17.16 -8.76
C ASN A 207 -1.53 -16.06 -9.20
N THR A 208 -1.61 -14.96 -8.46
CA THR A 208 -2.58 -13.87 -8.70
C THR A 208 -2.03 -12.79 -9.62
#